data_6461baa49e69e2d712822032b997f8bf
#
_entry.id   6461baa49e69e2d712822032b997f8bf
#
_cell.length_a   1.000
_cell.length_b   1.000
_cell.length_c   1.000
_cell.angle_alpha   90.00
_cell.angle_beta   90.00
_cell.angle_gamma   90.00
#
_symmetry.space_group_name_H-M   'P 1'
#
loop_
_entity.id
_entity.type
_entity.pdbx_description
1 polymer ?
#
loop_
_entity_poly.entity_id
_entity_poly.type
_entity_poly.pdbx_seq_one_letter_code
_entity_poly.pdbx_strand_id
1 'polypeptide(L)'
;PALRGAIQLRNATAALCALDALALPVAMQEVRRGLAEVALPGRFQVLPGRPRVILDVAHNVEAARVLADNLEASGFAPETIAVCGMLRDKDIGGVLSALAARVSRWHFASLPGPRGASADELEKTLGRSDERHPSPAAAFASALERAEEGDKIVVFGSFLTVGEVLAWLKNNKTSRR
;
A
#
# COMPACT_ATOMS: atom_id res chain seq x y z
N PRO A 1 -14.91 4.22 -11.37
CA PRO A 1 -13.53 3.99 -11.82
C PRO A 1 -12.99 2.64 -11.32
N ALA A 2 -12.03 2.08 -12.05
CA ALA A 2 -11.39 0.81 -11.69
C ALA A 2 -10.56 0.91 -10.38
N LEU A 3 -10.04 2.10 -10.08
CA LEU A 3 -9.32 2.35 -8.83
C LEU A 3 -10.27 2.29 -7.63
N ARG A 4 -9.86 1.58 -6.59
CA ARG A 4 -10.68 1.31 -5.40
C ARG A 4 -10.55 2.41 -4.34
N GLY A 5 -11.63 2.63 -3.59
CA GLY A 5 -11.71 3.59 -2.48
C GLY A 5 -12.48 4.87 -2.84
N ALA A 6 -13.18 5.42 -1.86
CA ALA A 6 -14.03 6.61 -2.04
C ALA A 6 -13.26 7.84 -2.55
N ILE A 7 -12.01 7.99 -2.14
CA ILE A 7 -11.13 9.09 -2.59
C ILE A 7 -10.91 9.06 -4.10
N GLN A 8 -10.97 7.89 -4.75
CA GLN A 8 -10.76 7.76 -6.18
C GLN A 8 -11.91 8.35 -7.01
N LEU A 9 -13.11 8.46 -6.46
CA LEU A 9 -14.20 9.20 -7.11
C LEU A 9 -13.88 10.70 -7.19
N ARG A 10 -13.35 11.26 -6.10
CA ARG A 10 -12.92 12.68 -6.05
C ARG A 10 -11.76 12.92 -7.03
N ASN A 11 -10.78 12.00 -7.05
CA ASN A 11 -9.65 12.09 -7.99
C ASN A 11 -10.12 12.00 -9.45
N ALA A 12 -11.05 11.10 -9.75
CA ALA A 12 -11.66 10.98 -11.09
C ALA A 12 -12.40 12.27 -11.48
N THR A 13 -13.18 12.85 -10.56
CA THR A 13 -13.87 14.12 -10.81
C THR A 13 -12.85 15.24 -11.10
N ALA A 14 -11.80 15.37 -10.30
CA ALA A 14 -10.76 16.37 -10.54
C ALA A 14 -10.06 16.19 -11.91
N ALA A 15 -9.77 14.93 -12.28
CA ALA A 15 -9.18 14.62 -13.58
C ALA A 15 -10.12 14.97 -14.75
N LEU A 16 -11.42 14.72 -14.60
CA LEU A 16 -12.42 15.08 -15.61
C LEU A 16 -12.57 16.61 -15.74
N CYS A 17 -12.59 17.34 -14.62
CA CYS A 17 -12.61 18.80 -14.65
C CYS A 17 -11.36 19.38 -15.34
N ALA A 18 -10.19 18.80 -15.07
CA ALA A 18 -8.95 19.21 -15.73
C ALA A 18 -8.99 18.92 -17.24
N LEU A 19 -9.52 17.76 -17.63
CA LEU A 19 -9.67 17.39 -19.04
C LEU A 19 -10.63 18.33 -19.77
N ASP A 20 -11.74 18.69 -19.15
CA ASP A 20 -12.72 19.64 -19.69
C ASP A 20 -12.10 21.04 -19.85
N ALA A 21 -11.34 21.51 -18.86
CA ALA A 21 -10.63 22.79 -18.91
C ALA A 21 -9.55 22.86 -20.01
N LEU A 22 -8.99 21.74 -20.42
CA LEU A 22 -8.02 21.67 -21.52
C LEU A 22 -8.67 21.71 -22.90
N ALA A 23 -10.01 21.65 -22.98
CA ALA A 23 -10.79 21.67 -24.23
C ALA A 23 -10.31 20.64 -25.28
N LEU A 24 -9.81 19.48 -24.80
CA LEU A 24 -9.38 18.41 -25.68
C LEU A 24 -10.59 17.65 -26.25
N PRO A 25 -10.54 17.25 -27.54
CA PRO A 25 -11.63 16.52 -28.17
C PRO A 25 -11.65 15.04 -27.72
N VAL A 26 -12.09 14.80 -26.48
CA VAL A 26 -12.19 13.44 -25.90
C VAL A 26 -13.65 13.05 -25.83
N ALA A 27 -14.01 11.97 -26.52
CA ALA A 27 -15.38 11.46 -26.50
C ALA A 27 -15.74 10.82 -25.15
N MET A 28 -17.01 10.89 -24.77
CA MET A 28 -17.51 10.32 -23.51
C MET A 28 -17.23 8.81 -23.39
N GLN A 29 -17.19 8.09 -24.50
CA GLN A 29 -16.84 6.68 -24.50
C GLN A 29 -15.38 6.44 -24.10
N GLU A 30 -14.46 7.28 -24.53
CA GLU A 30 -13.03 7.23 -24.16
C GLU A 30 -12.84 7.54 -22.68
N VAL A 31 -13.59 8.53 -22.16
CA VAL A 31 -13.63 8.83 -20.71
C VAL A 31 -14.07 7.59 -19.91
N ARG A 32 -15.18 6.96 -20.31
CA ARG A 32 -15.68 5.76 -19.64
C ARG A 32 -14.68 4.62 -19.68
N ARG A 33 -14.07 4.40 -20.83
CA ARG A 33 -13.03 3.40 -21.01
C ARG A 33 -11.79 3.68 -20.14
N GLY A 34 -11.28 4.88 -20.16
CA GLY A 34 -10.14 5.30 -19.33
C GLY A 34 -10.40 5.09 -17.84
N LEU A 35 -11.59 5.47 -17.34
CA LEU A 35 -11.98 5.26 -15.94
C LEU A 35 -12.17 3.78 -15.58
N ALA A 36 -12.56 2.93 -16.53
CA ALA A 36 -12.77 1.50 -16.31
C ALA A 36 -11.47 0.68 -16.39
N GLU A 37 -10.49 1.13 -17.18
CA GLU A 37 -9.25 0.40 -17.46
C GLU A 37 -8.04 0.94 -16.69
N VAL A 38 -8.14 2.12 -16.06
CA VAL A 38 -7.02 2.72 -15.34
C VAL A 38 -6.48 1.80 -14.25
N ALA A 39 -5.18 1.54 -14.29
CA ALA A 39 -4.45 0.79 -13.29
C ALA A 39 -3.25 1.59 -12.82
N LEU A 40 -3.19 1.88 -11.53
CA LEU A 40 -2.07 2.60 -10.90
C LEU A 40 -1.45 1.68 -9.83
N PRO A 41 -0.22 1.20 -10.04
CA PRO A 41 0.47 0.38 -9.06
C PRO A 41 0.57 1.10 -7.69
N GLY A 42 0.30 0.36 -6.62
CA GLY A 42 0.39 0.91 -5.27
C GLY A 42 -0.72 1.91 -4.89
N ARG A 43 -1.87 1.89 -5.55
CA ARG A 43 -3.07 2.65 -5.16
C ARG A 43 -4.18 1.70 -4.74
N PHE A 44 -4.15 1.24 -3.49
CA PHE A 44 -4.98 0.16 -2.96
C PHE A 44 -5.08 -1.01 -3.95
N GLN A 45 -3.94 -1.38 -4.48
CA GLN A 45 -3.82 -2.43 -5.49
C GLN A 45 -3.94 -3.79 -4.82
N VAL A 46 -5.03 -4.49 -5.10
CA VAL A 46 -5.25 -5.85 -4.59
C VAL A 46 -4.70 -6.85 -5.60
N LEU A 47 -3.72 -7.64 -5.18
CA LEU A 47 -3.16 -8.71 -6.01
C LEU A 47 -4.02 -9.97 -5.91
N PRO A 48 -4.14 -10.74 -7.01
CA PRO A 48 -4.81 -12.03 -6.97
C PRO A 48 -3.99 -13.05 -6.15
N GLY A 49 -4.69 -13.90 -5.40
CA GLY A 49 -4.09 -14.95 -4.58
C GLY A 49 -4.61 -14.97 -3.14
N ARG A 50 -4.07 -15.91 -2.38
CA ARG A 50 -4.30 -16.11 -0.94
C ARG A 50 -2.95 -16.38 -0.27
N PRO A 51 -2.59 -15.66 0.80
CA PRO A 51 -3.32 -14.55 1.43
C PRO A 51 -3.57 -13.38 0.47
N ARG A 52 -4.52 -12.49 0.82
CA ARG A 52 -4.80 -11.29 0.04
C ARG A 52 -3.72 -10.24 0.24
N VAL A 53 -2.98 -9.91 -0.81
CA VAL A 53 -1.94 -8.87 -0.76
C VAL A 53 -2.49 -7.55 -1.29
N ILE A 54 -2.32 -6.49 -0.50
CA ILE A 54 -2.74 -5.11 -0.82
C ILE A 54 -1.50 -4.23 -0.83
N LEU A 55 -1.29 -3.49 -1.92
CA LEU A 55 -0.18 -2.56 -2.06
C LEU A 55 -0.72 -1.13 -2.09
N ASP A 56 -0.19 -0.26 -1.23
CA ASP A 56 -0.54 1.16 -1.18
C ASP A 56 0.68 2.02 -0.85
N VAL A 57 0.84 3.15 -1.53
CA VAL A 57 1.96 4.07 -1.29
C VAL A 57 1.65 5.15 -0.24
N ALA A 58 0.64 4.93 0.61
CA ALA A 58 0.32 5.84 1.71
C ALA A 58 1.56 6.11 2.57
N HIS A 59 1.91 7.38 2.74
CA HIS A 59 3.13 7.82 3.45
C HIS A 59 2.92 9.12 4.24
N ASN A 60 1.69 9.57 4.40
CA ASN A 60 1.27 10.67 5.27
C ASN A 60 -0.01 10.29 6.00
N VAL A 61 -0.37 11.06 7.02
CA VAL A 61 -1.49 10.74 7.93
C VAL A 61 -2.82 10.65 7.20
N GLU A 62 -3.08 11.55 6.26
CA GLU A 62 -4.34 11.56 5.49
C GLU A 62 -4.46 10.29 4.62
N ALA A 63 -3.41 9.95 3.88
CA ALA A 63 -3.39 8.73 3.07
C ALA A 63 -3.47 7.47 3.93
N ALA A 64 -2.85 7.46 5.12
CA ALA A 64 -2.94 6.34 6.05
C ALA A 64 -4.35 6.14 6.60
N ARG A 65 -5.09 7.21 6.88
CA ARG A 65 -6.51 7.13 7.27
C ARG A 65 -7.37 6.55 6.14
N VAL A 66 -7.18 7.04 4.91
CA VAL A 66 -7.87 6.48 3.73
C VAL A 66 -7.54 4.99 3.54
N LEU A 67 -6.28 4.61 3.75
CA LEU A 67 -5.87 3.19 3.69
C LEU A 67 -6.57 2.37 4.79
N ALA A 68 -6.65 2.88 6.02
CA ALA A 68 -7.35 2.23 7.13
C ALA A 68 -8.84 2.01 6.81
N ASP A 69 -9.52 3.03 6.29
CA ASP A 69 -10.94 2.94 5.88
C ASP A 69 -11.14 1.92 4.75
N ASN A 70 -10.24 1.90 3.77
CA ASN A 70 -10.28 0.94 2.67
C ASN A 70 -10.00 -0.50 3.14
N LEU A 71 -9.11 -0.70 4.11
CA LEU A 71 -8.86 -2.01 4.72
C LEU A 71 -10.11 -2.51 5.44
N GLU A 72 -10.79 -1.66 6.19
CA GLU A 72 -12.06 -1.98 6.84
C GLU A 72 -13.14 -2.37 5.81
N ALA A 73 -13.34 -1.53 4.81
CA ALA A 73 -14.32 -1.77 3.74
C ALA A 73 -14.00 -2.99 2.86
N SER A 74 -12.77 -3.49 2.88
CA SER A 74 -12.35 -4.64 2.07
C SER A 74 -12.82 -6.01 2.60
N GLY A 75 -13.63 -6.02 3.66
CA GLY A 75 -14.18 -7.21 4.30
C GLY A 75 -13.30 -7.76 5.42
N PHE A 76 -13.78 -8.79 6.09
CA PHE A 76 -13.11 -9.43 7.21
C PHE A 76 -11.83 -10.19 6.77
N ALA A 77 -10.86 -10.25 7.66
CA ALA A 77 -9.74 -11.17 7.65
C ALA A 77 -9.38 -11.52 9.10
N PRO A 78 -8.98 -12.76 9.41
CA PRO A 78 -8.54 -13.15 10.75
C PRO A 78 -7.40 -12.27 11.25
N GLU A 79 -6.41 -12.05 10.39
CA GLU A 79 -5.31 -11.14 10.66
C GLU A 79 -5.05 -10.17 9.49
N THR A 80 -4.58 -8.99 9.84
CA THR A 80 -3.99 -8.04 8.89
C THR A 80 -2.54 -7.82 9.27
N ILE A 81 -1.64 -8.26 8.41
CA ILE A 81 -0.19 -8.19 8.57
C ILE A 81 0.31 -7.00 7.77
N ALA A 82 1.00 -6.06 8.41
CA ALA A 82 1.56 -4.89 7.75
C ALA A 82 3.05 -5.07 7.43
N VAL A 83 3.42 -4.78 6.20
CA VAL A 83 4.81 -4.57 5.77
C VAL A 83 5.01 -3.07 5.56
N CYS A 84 5.79 -2.44 6.42
CA CYS A 84 5.93 -0.98 6.45
C CYS A 84 7.39 -0.55 6.38
N GLY A 85 7.70 0.31 5.40
CA GLY A 85 8.98 1.01 5.30
C GLY A 85 8.73 2.46 4.92
N MET A 86 9.34 3.41 5.63
CA MET A 86 9.05 4.84 5.48
C MET A 86 10.31 5.68 5.34
N LEU A 87 10.15 6.87 4.79
CA LEU A 87 11.18 7.89 4.80
C LEU A 87 11.12 8.67 6.11
N ARG A 88 12.31 9.02 6.66
CA ARG A 88 12.48 9.67 7.95
C ARG A 88 11.87 11.08 8.02
N ASP A 89 11.75 11.75 6.86
CA ASP A 89 11.15 13.09 6.74
C ASP A 89 9.60 13.10 6.80
N LYS A 90 8.97 11.94 7.01
CA LYS A 90 7.51 11.82 7.12
C LYS A 90 7.06 11.75 8.58
N ASP A 91 5.80 12.09 8.82
CA ASP A 91 5.15 11.88 10.12
C ASP A 91 4.89 10.38 10.35
N ILE A 92 5.95 9.67 10.73
CA ILE A 92 5.92 8.21 10.96
C ILE A 92 4.91 7.89 12.06
N GLY A 93 4.93 8.62 13.17
CA GLY A 93 4.05 8.39 14.31
C GLY A 93 2.57 8.50 13.92
N GLY A 94 2.21 9.56 13.23
CA GLY A 94 0.84 9.79 12.76
C GLY A 94 0.37 8.73 11.76
N VAL A 95 1.26 8.28 10.85
CA VAL A 95 0.94 7.22 9.87
C VAL A 95 0.73 5.88 10.55
N LEU A 96 1.64 5.47 11.45
CA LEU A 96 1.52 4.19 12.17
C LEU A 96 0.29 4.17 13.08
N SER A 97 0.04 5.26 13.81
CA SER A 97 -1.12 5.39 14.69
C SER A 97 -2.44 5.29 13.94
N ALA A 98 -2.54 5.86 12.74
CA ALA A 98 -3.75 5.78 11.92
C ALA A 98 -4.12 4.34 11.50
N LEU A 99 -3.14 3.44 11.44
CA LEU A 99 -3.32 2.04 11.04
C LEU A 99 -3.29 1.05 12.20
N ALA A 100 -2.86 1.47 13.40
CA ALA A 100 -2.61 0.59 14.54
C ALA A 100 -3.82 -0.27 14.93
N ALA A 101 -5.05 0.27 14.85
CA ALA A 101 -6.28 -0.47 15.15
C ALA A 101 -6.69 -1.50 14.08
N ARG A 102 -6.09 -1.45 12.89
CA ARG A 102 -6.39 -2.32 11.74
C ARG A 102 -5.34 -3.39 11.51
N VAL A 103 -4.20 -3.31 12.18
CA VAL A 103 -3.04 -4.18 11.96
C VAL A 103 -2.79 -5.03 13.18
N SER A 104 -2.79 -6.35 12.97
CA SER A 104 -2.53 -7.36 14.00
C SER A 104 -1.04 -7.53 14.25
N ARG A 105 -0.24 -7.60 13.19
CA ARG A 105 1.22 -7.80 13.22
C ARG A 105 1.93 -6.86 12.26
N TRP A 106 3.12 -6.40 12.67
CA TRP A 106 3.95 -5.50 11.88
C TRP A 106 5.27 -6.14 11.49
N HIS A 107 5.65 -5.99 10.23
CA HIS A 107 6.95 -6.29 9.68
C HIS A 107 7.56 -4.97 9.22
N PHE A 108 8.37 -4.37 10.07
CA PHE A 108 9.06 -3.12 9.76
C PHE A 108 10.26 -3.38 8.88
N ALA A 109 10.42 -2.58 7.85
CA ALA A 109 11.50 -2.68 6.89
C ALA A 109 12.38 -1.43 6.90
N SER A 110 13.68 -1.61 6.97
CA SER A 110 14.63 -0.53 6.76
C SER A 110 14.65 -0.11 5.29
N LEU A 111 14.64 1.19 5.02
CA LEU A 111 14.84 1.72 3.68
C LEU A 111 16.28 2.21 3.50
N PRO A 112 16.87 2.01 2.31
CA PRO A 112 18.25 2.45 2.04
C PRO A 112 18.34 3.97 1.88
N GLY A 113 19.58 4.46 2.04
CA GLY A 113 19.93 5.86 1.81
C GLY A 113 19.65 6.79 3.00
N PRO A 114 20.09 8.05 2.90
CA PRO A 114 20.08 8.97 4.04
C PRO A 114 18.68 9.38 4.51
N ARG A 115 17.67 9.27 3.64
CA ARG A 115 16.28 9.56 3.97
C ARG A 115 15.50 8.34 4.46
N GLY A 116 16.05 7.13 4.33
CA GLY A 116 15.38 5.91 4.78
C GLY A 116 15.33 5.85 6.31
N ALA A 117 14.16 5.55 6.89
CA ALA A 117 14.07 5.17 8.28
C ALA A 117 14.49 3.70 8.45
N SER A 118 15.11 3.38 9.56
CA SER A 118 15.42 2.00 9.93
C SER A 118 14.16 1.31 10.50
N ALA A 119 14.12 -0.01 10.45
CA ALA A 119 13.06 -0.79 11.07
C ALA A 119 13.00 -0.54 12.59
N ASP A 120 14.14 -0.33 13.25
CA ASP A 120 14.22 0.01 14.68
C ASP A 120 13.57 1.37 15.00
N GLU A 121 13.75 2.38 14.12
CA GLU A 121 13.08 3.68 14.27
C GLU A 121 11.57 3.55 14.17
N LEU A 122 11.08 2.75 13.23
CA LEU A 122 9.64 2.52 13.03
C LEU A 122 9.03 1.78 14.23
N GLU A 123 9.66 0.70 14.70
CA GLU A 123 9.23 -0.08 15.86
C GLU A 123 9.15 0.79 17.12
N LYS A 124 10.21 1.54 17.41
CA LYS A 124 10.25 2.46 18.55
C LYS A 124 9.14 3.52 18.48
N THR A 125 8.84 4.01 17.29
CA THR A 125 7.81 5.03 17.10
C THR A 125 6.41 4.47 17.34
N LEU A 126 6.15 3.21 16.97
CA LEU A 126 4.87 2.56 17.27
C LEU A 126 4.76 2.17 18.75
N GLY A 127 5.88 1.94 19.45
CA GLY A 127 5.91 1.55 20.86
C GLY A 127 5.47 0.09 21.11
N ARG A 128 5.55 -0.76 20.11
CA ARG A 128 5.28 -2.20 20.19
C ARG A 128 6.51 -2.97 19.72
N SER A 129 6.73 -4.14 20.30
CA SER A 129 7.73 -5.08 19.80
C SER A 129 7.12 -5.94 18.70
N ASP A 130 7.60 -5.76 17.49
CA ASP A 130 7.17 -6.47 16.27
C ASP A 130 8.43 -6.87 15.45
N GLU A 131 8.26 -7.37 14.23
CA GLU A 131 9.40 -7.90 13.47
C GLU A 131 10.12 -6.80 12.66
N ARG A 132 11.45 -6.89 12.66
CA ARG A 132 12.35 -5.96 11.98
C ARG A 132 13.11 -6.66 10.87
N HIS A 133 13.17 -6.03 9.72
CA HIS A 133 13.80 -6.60 8.52
C HIS A 133 14.74 -5.59 7.86
N PRO A 134 15.80 -6.08 7.19
CA PRO A 134 16.78 -5.22 6.52
C PRO A 134 16.23 -4.53 5.28
N SER A 135 15.13 -5.05 4.70
CA SER A 135 14.52 -4.49 3.49
C SER A 135 13.04 -4.84 3.36
N PRO A 136 12.28 -4.10 2.53
CA PRO A 136 10.89 -4.42 2.20
C PRO A 136 10.68 -5.81 1.62
N ALA A 137 11.59 -6.29 0.79
CA ALA A 137 11.52 -7.64 0.21
C ALA A 137 11.64 -8.72 1.30
N ALA A 138 12.58 -8.55 2.25
CA ALA A 138 12.75 -9.48 3.37
C ALA A 138 11.52 -9.46 4.31
N ALA A 139 11.00 -8.28 4.61
CA ALA A 139 9.79 -8.11 5.42
C ALA A 139 8.58 -8.77 4.77
N PHE A 140 8.40 -8.59 3.46
CA PHE A 140 7.31 -9.19 2.71
C PHE A 140 7.43 -10.72 2.62
N ALA A 141 8.62 -11.25 2.40
CA ALA A 141 8.87 -12.68 2.37
C ALA A 141 8.50 -13.34 3.72
N SER A 142 8.95 -12.75 4.84
CA SER A 142 8.61 -13.22 6.19
C SER A 142 7.10 -13.11 6.48
N ALA A 143 6.46 -12.01 6.10
CA ALA A 143 5.02 -11.84 6.24
C ALA A 143 4.24 -12.90 5.45
N LEU A 144 4.69 -13.23 4.24
CA LEU A 144 4.05 -14.22 3.38
C LEU A 144 4.21 -15.66 3.92
N GLU A 145 5.33 -15.98 4.55
CA GLU A 145 5.58 -17.29 5.18
C GLU A 145 4.68 -17.52 6.41
N ARG A 146 4.29 -16.47 7.11
CA ARG A 146 3.49 -16.53 8.35
C ARG A 146 2.00 -16.33 8.14
N ALA A 147 1.60 -15.80 6.99
CA ALA A 147 0.20 -15.53 6.69
C ALA A 147 -0.54 -16.81 6.31
N GLU A 148 -1.74 -16.96 6.82
CA GLU A 148 -2.69 -18.00 6.40
C GLU A 148 -3.52 -17.53 5.19
N GLU A 149 -4.21 -18.46 4.53
CA GLU A 149 -4.98 -18.15 3.32
C GLU A 149 -6.06 -17.07 3.51
N GLY A 150 -6.64 -16.97 4.72
CA GLY A 150 -7.69 -16.03 5.06
C GLY A 150 -7.19 -14.62 5.38
N ASP A 151 -5.88 -14.45 5.59
CA ASP A 151 -5.29 -13.21 6.05
C ASP A 151 -5.14 -12.16 4.96
N LYS A 152 -4.84 -10.93 5.40
CA LYS A 152 -4.44 -9.81 4.55
C LYS A 152 -3.00 -9.43 4.86
N ILE A 153 -2.23 -9.19 3.80
CA ILE A 153 -0.93 -8.52 3.90
C ILE A 153 -1.08 -7.15 3.25
N VAL A 154 -0.82 -6.08 4.01
CA VAL A 154 -0.80 -4.71 3.51
C VAL A 154 0.62 -4.20 3.45
N VAL A 155 1.08 -3.78 2.26
CA VAL A 155 2.41 -3.20 2.03
C VAL A 155 2.26 -1.71 1.80
N PHE A 156 2.91 -0.88 2.63
CA PHE A 156 2.75 0.57 2.52
C PHE A 156 3.94 1.37 3.11
N GLY A 157 3.83 2.69 3.08
CA GLY A 157 4.71 3.65 3.74
C GLY A 157 5.65 4.41 2.80
N SER A 158 5.92 3.89 1.60
CA SER A 158 6.74 4.56 0.60
C SER A 158 6.58 3.94 -0.79
N PHE A 159 6.83 4.72 -1.84
CA PHE A 159 7.03 4.19 -3.19
C PHE A 159 8.18 3.18 -3.24
N LEU A 160 9.25 3.40 -2.45
CA LEU A 160 10.39 2.48 -2.38
C LEU A 160 9.96 1.12 -1.82
N THR A 161 9.16 1.12 -0.75
CA THR A 161 8.64 -0.10 -0.13
C THR A 161 7.79 -0.92 -1.10
N VAL A 162 6.81 -0.27 -1.73
CA VAL A 162 5.92 -0.93 -2.69
C VAL A 162 6.67 -1.38 -3.94
N GLY A 163 7.58 -0.55 -4.45
CA GLY A 163 8.38 -0.84 -5.64
C GLY A 163 9.27 -2.07 -5.46
N GLU A 164 9.94 -2.19 -4.31
CA GLU A 164 10.80 -3.34 -4.00
C GLU A 164 9.99 -4.63 -3.87
N VAL A 165 8.83 -4.58 -3.19
CA VAL A 165 7.94 -5.75 -3.09
C VAL A 165 7.38 -6.15 -4.47
N LEU A 166 7.02 -5.19 -5.32
CA LEU A 166 6.60 -5.49 -6.71
C LEU A 166 7.72 -6.16 -7.52
N ALA A 167 8.96 -5.69 -7.37
CA ALA A 167 10.12 -6.32 -8.02
C ALA A 167 10.34 -7.74 -7.51
N TRP A 168 10.27 -7.95 -6.20
CA TRP A 168 10.36 -9.28 -5.58
C TRP A 168 9.30 -10.24 -6.11
N LEU A 169 8.02 -9.80 -6.18
CA LEU A 169 6.91 -10.59 -6.70
C LEU A 169 7.11 -10.98 -8.17
N LYS A 170 7.64 -10.07 -8.99
CA LYS A 170 7.94 -10.34 -10.41
C LYS A 170 9.01 -11.44 -10.54
N ASN A 171 10.09 -11.32 -9.79
CA ASN A 171 11.20 -12.27 -9.84
C ASN A 171 10.79 -13.67 -9.35
N ASN A 172 9.97 -13.75 -8.27
CA ASN A 172 9.56 -15.02 -7.70
C ASN A 172 8.39 -15.71 -8.44
N LYS A 173 7.62 -14.98 -9.27
CA LYS A 173 6.64 -15.60 -10.19
C LYS A 173 7.31 -16.35 -11.33
N THR A 174 8.47 -15.90 -11.78
CA THR A 174 9.22 -16.53 -12.88
C THR A 174 9.91 -17.84 -12.43
N SER A 175 10.21 -17.97 -11.13
CA SER A 175 10.87 -19.17 -10.57
C SER A 175 9.89 -20.31 -10.19
N ARG A 176 8.57 -20.09 -10.27
CA ARG A 176 7.54 -21.11 -9.98
C ARG A 176 6.85 -21.69 -11.25
N ARG A 177 7.39 -21.38 -12.43
CA ARG A 177 7.04 -22.01 -13.71
C ARG A 177 8.16 -22.94 -14.15
#